data_c7e8ef66f2fca53efdc7627f0d1490f3
#
_entry.id   c7e8ef66f2fca53efdc7627f0d1490f3
#
_cell.length_a   1.000
_cell.length_b   1.000
_cell.length_c   1.000
_cell.angle_alpha   90.00
_cell.angle_beta   90.00
_cell.angle_gamma   90.00
#
_symmetry.space_group_name_H-M   'P 1'
#
loop_
_entity.id
_entity.type
_entity.pdbx_description
1 polymer ?
#
loop_
_entity_poly.entity_id
_entity_poly.type
_entity_poly.pdbx_seq_one_letter_code
_entity_poly.pdbx_strand_id
1 'polypeptide(L)'
;IEATKLNSEEKLQMKFEESEPFSALAFKVANDPFVGSLTFIRIYSGTIKAGTSVYNSSKEKTERVGRMLLMHANSREDIKEATTGDIVALAGLKFTITGHTLCDESKPILLEPMEFPDPVIEIAVEPKTKADQEKMGEALGRLAKEDPSFRVTSDEESGQTIIKGMGELHLDIIVDRMKREFKVEA
;
A
#
# COMPACT_ATOMS: atom_id res chain seq x y z
N ILE A 1 -3.91 4.88 -21.51
CA ILE A 1 -3.48 5.15 -20.13
C ILE A 1 -2.35 6.17 -20.18
N GLU A 2 -2.50 7.24 -19.43
CA GLU A 2 -1.45 8.25 -19.30
C GLU A 2 -0.50 7.89 -18.17
N ALA A 3 0.80 8.05 -18.42
CA ALA A 3 1.86 7.85 -17.44
C ALA A 3 2.90 8.95 -17.58
N THR A 4 3.68 9.18 -16.54
CA THR A 4 4.76 10.17 -16.51
C THR A 4 6.09 9.48 -16.36
N LYS A 5 7.13 9.94 -17.08
CA LYS A 5 8.49 9.46 -16.85
C LYS A 5 8.98 9.89 -15.48
N LEU A 6 9.74 9.03 -14.82
CA LEU A 6 10.34 9.36 -13.54
C LEU A 6 11.28 10.56 -13.67
N ASN A 7 11.16 11.52 -12.73
CA ASN A 7 11.91 12.79 -12.73
C ASN A 7 11.70 13.68 -13.97
N SER A 8 10.57 13.51 -14.66
CA SER A 8 10.18 14.32 -15.82
C SER A 8 8.70 14.67 -15.73
N GLU A 9 8.34 15.85 -16.22
CA GLU A 9 6.94 16.26 -16.36
C GLU A 9 6.31 15.78 -17.68
N GLU A 10 7.10 15.11 -18.51
CA GLU A 10 6.66 14.61 -19.80
C GLU A 10 5.67 13.45 -19.61
N LYS A 11 4.47 13.62 -20.15
CA LYS A 11 3.45 12.58 -20.14
C LYS A 11 3.64 11.61 -21.29
N LEU A 12 3.56 10.31 -20.97
CA LEU A 12 3.63 9.25 -21.96
C LEU A 12 2.25 8.59 -22.10
N GLN A 13 1.91 8.21 -23.31
CA GLN A 13 0.77 7.33 -23.55
C GLN A 13 1.25 5.88 -23.55
N MET A 14 0.71 5.08 -22.62
CA MET A 14 1.01 3.67 -22.52
C MET A 14 -0.10 2.86 -23.19
N LYS A 15 0.32 1.87 -23.98
CA LYS A 15 -0.62 0.91 -24.54
C LYS A 15 -0.98 -0.17 -23.51
N PHE A 16 -2.24 -0.57 -23.51
CA PHE A 16 -2.73 -1.64 -22.65
C PHE A 16 -2.45 -2.99 -23.30
N GLU A 17 -1.17 -3.37 -23.38
CA GLU A 17 -0.69 -4.56 -24.12
C GLU A 17 0.35 -5.34 -23.32
N GLU A 18 0.35 -6.68 -23.51
CA GLU A 18 1.32 -7.59 -22.88
C GLU A 18 2.75 -7.36 -23.34
N SER A 19 2.95 -6.91 -24.58
CA SER A 19 4.27 -6.68 -25.18
C SER A 19 4.97 -5.42 -24.68
N GLU A 20 4.24 -4.53 -24.02
CA GLU A 20 4.79 -3.33 -23.43
C GLU A 20 5.54 -3.64 -22.11
N PRO A 21 6.45 -2.77 -21.66
CA PRO A 21 7.08 -2.94 -20.35
C PRO A 21 6.05 -3.01 -19.23
N PHE A 22 6.33 -3.79 -18.21
CA PHE A 22 5.43 -3.96 -17.07
C PHE A 22 5.12 -2.63 -16.39
N SER A 23 3.85 -2.39 -16.15
CA SER A 23 3.37 -1.29 -15.32
C SER A 23 2.09 -1.69 -14.60
N ALA A 24 1.98 -1.33 -13.35
CA ALA A 24 0.83 -1.62 -12.52
C ALA A 24 0.64 -0.55 -11.46
N LEU A 25 -0.61 -0.39 -11.03
CA LEU A 25 -0.97 0.51 -9.94
C LEU A 25 -1.39 -0.31 -8.72
N ALA A 26 -0.77 -0.03 -7.57
CA ALA A 26 -1.21 -0.57 -6.28
C ALA A 26 -2.42 0.24 -5.81
N PHE A 27 -3.60 -0.37 -5.81
CA PHE A 27 -4.83 0.33 -5.46
C PHE A 27 -5.37 -0.01 -4.07
N LYS A 28 -4.84 -1.04 -3.44
CA LYS A 28 -5.24 -1.46 -2.10
C LYS A 28 -4.13 -2.25 -1.42
N VAL A 29 -3.95 -2.02 -0.12
CA VAL A 29 -3.11 -2.84 0.75
C VAL A 29 -3.97 -3.38 1.87
N ALA A 30 -3.90 -4.68 2.15
CA ALA A 30 -4.64 -5.33 3.21
C ALA A 30 -3.70 -6.22 4.03
N ASN A 31 -4.03 -6.43 5.31
CA ASN A 31 -3.31 -7.35 6.18
C ASN A 31 -4.09 -8.65 6.29
N ASP A 32 -3.43 -9.74 5.92
CA ASP A 32 -3.99 -11.08 6.00
C ASP A 32 -3.38 -11.81 7.22
N PRO A 33 -4.19 -12.48 8.06
CA PRO A 33 -3.69 -13.17 9.25
C PRO A 33 -2.68 -14.28 8.95
N PHE A 34 -2.74 -14.87 7.76
CA PHE A 34 -1.90 -16.02 7.38
C PHE A 34 -0.73 -15.65 6.48
N VAL A 35 -0.94 -14.73 5.57
CA VAL A 35 0.06 -14.36 4.55
C VAL A 35 0.81 -13.07 4.92
N GLY A 36 0.24 -12.24 5.76
CA GLY A 36 0.77 -10.92 6.11
C GLY A 36 0.23 -9.83 5.20
N SER A 37 1.09 -8.90 4.80
CA SER A 37 0.66 -7.78 3.95
C SER A 37 0.43 -8.24 2.52
N LEU A 38 -0.74 -7.93 1.98
CA LEU A 38 -1.12 -8.17 0.59
C LEU A 38 -1.31 -6.83 -0.12
N THR A 39 -0.61 -6.66 -1.23
CA THR A 39 -0.74 -5.49 -2.10
C THR A 39 -1.52 -5.87 -3.34
N PHE A 40 -2.70 -5.28 -3.52
CA PHE A 40 -3.55 -5.51 -4.70
C PHE A 40 -3.14 -4.57 -5.81
N ILE A 41 -2.81 -5.13 -6.96
CA ILE A 41 -2.39 -4.36 -8.13
C ILE A 41 -3.29 -4.61 -9.31
N ARG A 42 -3.43 -3.59 -10.15
CA ARG A 42 -4.01 -3.70 -11.48
C ARG A 42 -2.91 -3.52 -12.50
N ILE A 43 -2.74 -4.50 -13.37
CA ILE A 43 -1.70 -4.49 -14.39
C ILE A 43 -2.22 -3.74 -15.63
N TYR A 44 -1.53 -2.67 -15.99
CA TYR A 44 -1.88 -1.86 -17.15
C TYR A 44 -1.10 -2.26 -18.41
N SER A 45 0.10 -2.77 -18.25
CA SER A 45 0.91 -3.25 -19.37
C SER A 45 1.91 -4.31 -18.93
N GLY A 46 2.34 -5.13 -19.85
CA GLY A 46 3.38 -6.14 -19.63
C GLY A 46 2.92 -7.33 -18.82
N THR A 47 3.88 -8.07 -18.33
CA THR A 47 3.70 -9.32 -17.59
C THR A 47 4.59 -9.32 -16.36
N ILE A 48 4.07 -9.85 -15.25
CA ILE A 48 4.82 -10.05 -14.00
C ILE A 48 4.87 -11.53 -13.65
N LYS A 49 5.99 -11.99 -13.13
CA LYS A 49 6.18 -13.38 -12.68
C LYS A 49 6.52 -13.43 -11.19
N ALA A 50 5.96 -14.43 -10.49
CA ALA A 50 6.30 -14.68 -9.10
C ALA A 50 7.80 -14.97 -8.94
N GLY A 51 8.39 -14.47 -7.85
CA GLY A 51 9.81 -14.63 -7.56
C GLY A 51 10.74 -13.65 -8.29
N THR A 52 10.20 -12.74 -9.09
CA THR A 52 10.97 -11.69 -9.78
C THR A 52 10.96 -10.39 -9.00
N SER A 53 11.78 -9.44 -9.43
CA SER A 53 11.83 -8.10 -8.85
C SER A 53 11.05 -7.11 -9.68
N VAL A 54 10.42 -6.15 -9.02
CA VAL A 54 9.74 -5.02 -9.65
C VAL A 54 10.27 -3.72 -9.06
N TYR A 55 10.16 -2.64 -9.81
CA TYR A 55 10.61 -1.32 -9.38
C TYR A 55 9.41 -0.49 -8.91
N ASN A 56 9.46 -0.02 -7.67
CA ASN A 56 8.49 0.94 -7.16
C ASN A 56 8.97 2.35 -7.52
N SER A 57 8.45 2.90 -8.58
CA SER A 57 8.86 4.21 -9.09
C SER A 57 8.42 5.37 -8.19
N SER A 58 7.37 5.19 -7.41
CA SER A 58 6.91 6.19 -6.44
C SER A 58 7.87 6.34 -5.27
N LYS A 59 8.52 5.25 -4.84
CA LYS A 59 9.52 5.23 -3.76
C LYS A 59 10.96 5.16 -4.28
N GLU A 60 11.15 4.95 -5.56
CA GLU A 60 12.46 4.74 -6.18
C GLU A 60 13.24 3.58 -5.55
N LYS A 61 12.54 2.46 -5.30
CA LYS A 61 13.11 1.25 -4.71
C LYS A 61 12.69 0.00 -5.47
N THR A 62 13.62 -0.96 -5.56
CA THR A 62 13.33 -2.29 -6.10
C THR A 62 12.76 -3.17 -5.00
N GLU A 63 11.69 -3.90 -5.31
CA GLU A 63 11.09 -4.88 -4.40
C GLU A 63 10.98 -6.25 -5.07
N ARG A 64 11.10 -7.28 -4.27
CA ARG A 64 10.93 -8.65 -4.74
C ARG A 64 9.50 -9.12 -4.52
N VAL A 65 8.89 -9.63 -5.57
CA VAL A 65 7.58 -10.27 -5.51
C VAL A 65 7.76 -11.70 -4.98
N GLY A 66 7.22 -11.98 -3.82
CA GLY A 66 7.23 -13.33 -3.26
C GLY A 66 6.16 -14.19 -3.90
N ARG A 67 4.96 -14.21 -3.33
CA ARG A 67 3.82 -14.93 -3.86
C ARG A 67 2.89 -14.01 -4.63
N MET A 68 2.28 -14.52 -5.68
CA MET A 68 1.17 -13.86 -6.36
C MET A 68 -0.08 -14.70 -6.18
N LEU A 69 -1.17 -14.04 -5.83
CA LEU A 69 -2.45 -14.68 -5.53
C LEU A 69 -3.55 -14.11 -6.41
N LEU A 70 -4.31 -15.01 -7.03
CA LEU A 70 -5.56 -14.65 -7.66
C LEU A 70 -6.67 -14.84 -6.63
N MET A 71 -7.39 -13.76 -6.33
CA MET A 71 -8.43 -13.77 -5.31
C MET A 71 -9.79 -14.04 -5.93
N HIS A 72 -10.40 -15.16 -5.55
CA HIS A 72 -11.79 -15.46 -5.84
C HIS A 72 -12.59 -15.30 -4.53
N ALA A 73 -13.88 -15.03 -4.60
CA ALA A 73 -14.78 -14.69 -3.49
C ALA A 73 -14.35 -15.15 -2.08
N ASN A 74 -14.10 -16.45 -1.86
CA ASN A 74 -13.67 -17.00 -0.58
C ASN A 74 -12.40 -17.87 -0.69
N SER A 75 -11.73 -17.89 -1.83
CA SER A 75 -10.55 -18.71 -2.06
C SER A 75 -9.40 -17.91 -2.64
N ARG A 76 -8.21 -18.40 -2.40
CA ARG A 76 -6.95 -17.85 -2.94
C ARG A 76 -6.28 -18.90 -3.77
N GLU A 77 -5.77 -18.50 -4.90
CA GLU A 77 -5.03 -19.38 -5.79
C GLU A 77 -3.65 -18.78 -6.05
N ASP A 78 -2.59 -19.55 -5.77
CA ASP A 78 -1.24 -19.17 -6.12
C ASP A 78 -1.08 -19.24 -7.64
N ILE A 79 -0.60 -18.15 -8.22
CA ILE A 79 -0.32 -18.05 -9.65
C ILE A 79 1.15 -17.71 -9.88
N LYS A 80 1.69 -18.14 -11.02
CA LYS A 80 3.10 -17.91 -11.37
C LYS A 80 3.30 -16.68 -12.23
N GLU A 81 2.28 -16.28 -12.96
CA GLU A 81 2.36 -15.20 -13.94
C GLU A 81 1.03 -14.47 -14.03
N ALA A 82 1.09 -13.15 -14.22
CA ALA A 82 -0.07 -12.31 -14.46
C ALA A 82 0.26 -11.28 -15.54
N THR A 83 -0.74 -10.86 -16.28
CA THR A 83 -0.55 -10.04 -17.47
C THR A 83 -1.55 -8.87 -17.51
N THR A 84 -1.43 -8.05 -18.55
CA THR A 84 -2.26 -6.87 -18.81
C THR A 84 -3.74 -7.13 -18.57
N GLY A 85 -4.35 -6.29 -17.78
CA GLY A 85 -5.76 -6.38 -17.40
C GLY A 85 -6.05 -7.20 -16.16
N ASP A 86 -5.11 -7.96 -15.67
CA ASP A 86 -5.30 -8.78 -14.46
C ASP A 86 -5.25 -7.94 -13.19
N ILE A 87 -6.04 -8.36 -12.20
CA ILE A 87 -6.01 -7.83 -10.84
C ILE A 87 -5.55 -8.96 -9.93
N VAL A 88 -4.40 -8.78 -9.29
CA VAL A 88 -3.78 -9.81 -8.45
C VAL A 88 -3.28 -9.22 -7.13
N ALA A 89 -3.08 -10.08 -6.14
CA ALA A 89 -2.47 -9.71 -4.86
C ALA A 89 -1.02 -10.17 -4.82
N LEU A 90 -0.12 -9.28 -4.40
CA LEU A 90 1.29 -9.57 -4.22
C LEU A 90 1.63 -9.64 -2.73
N ALA A 91 2.27 -10.72 -2.31
CA ALA A 91 2.77 -10.86 -0.95
C ALA A 91 4.25 -10.52 -0.88
N GLY A 92 4.70 -9.99 0.25
CA GLY A 92 6.11 -9.74 0.51
C GLY A 92 6.62 -8.36 0.13
N LEU A 93 5.80 -7.46 -0.37
CA LEU A 93 6.19 -6.08 -0.64
C LEU A 93 6.28 -5.29 0.68
N LYS A 94 7.39 -4.59 0.89
CA LYS A 94 7.68 -3.87 2.14
C LYS A 94 7.44 -2.37 2.05
N PHE A 95 7.67 -1.78 0.87
CA PHE A 95 7.68 -0.33 0.70
C PHE A 95 6.50 0.19 -0.12
N THR A 96 5.76 -0.69 -0.76
CA THR A 96 4.63 -0.31 -1.62
C THR A 96 3.38 -0.08 -0.79
N ILE A 97 2.75 1.07 -0.98
CA ILE A 97 1.47 1.44 -0.38
C ILE A 97 0.45 1.79 -1.48
N THR A 98 -0.79 2.01 -1.06
CA THR A 98 -1.86 2.40 -1.99
C THR A 98 -1.49 3.66 -2.77
N GLY A 99 -1.67 3.63 -4.06
CA GLY A 99 -1.36 4.73 -4.97
C GLY A 99 0.02 4.65 -5.63
N HIS A 100 0.90 3.74 -5.16
CA HIS A 100 2.22 3.59 -5.75
C HIS A 100 2.18 2.87 -7.11
N THR A 101 3.14 3.21 -7.96
CA THR A 101 3.33 2.56 -9.26
C THR A 101 4.42 1.51 -9.17
N LEU A 102 4.15 0.32 -9.69
CA LEU A 102 5.14 -0.74 -9.90
C LEU A 102 5.40 -0.86 -11.40
N CYS A 103 6.65 -0.97 -11.78
CA CYS A 103 7.05 -1.01 -13.19
C CYS A 103 8.31 -1.82 -13.42
N ASP A 104 8.73 -1.92 -14.69
CA ASP A 104 10.01 -2.50 -15.06
C ASP A 104 11.12 -1.51 -14.71
N GLU A 105 12.17 -1.98 -14.05
CA GLU A 105 13.32 -1.17 -13.64
C GLU A 105 14.03 -0.50 -14.83
N SER A 106 14.01 -1.14 -16.00
CA SER A 106 14.64 -0.60 -17.20
C SER A 106 13.90 0.59 -17.81
N LYS A 107 12.60 0.73 -17.52
CA LYS A 107 11.77 1.84 -18.01
C LYS A 107 10.87 2.38 -16.90
N PRO A 108 11.43 3.10 -15.92
CA PRO A 108 10.63 3.62 -14.80
C PRO A 108 9.65 4.68 -15.27
N ILE A 109 8.39 4.52 -14.86
CA ILE A 109 7.29 5.46 -15.13
C ILE A 109 6.47 5.66 -13.86
N LEU A 110 5.68 6.73 -13.83
CA LEU A 110 4.66 6.97 -12.80
C LEU A 110 3.29 6.99 -13.48
N LEU A 111 2.40 6.12 -13.01
CA LEU A 111 0.99 6.20 -13.38
C LEU A 111 0.36 7.35 -12.61
N GLU A 112 -0.74 7.91 -13.14
CA GLU A 112 -1.43 9.01 -12.48
C GLU A 112 -1.84 8.58 -11.06
N PRO A 113 -1.38 9.30 -10.01
CA PRO A 113 -1.69 8.91 -8.64
C PRO A 113 -3.16 9.11 -8.33
N MET A 114 -3.71 8.21 -7.50
CA MET A 114 -5.05 8.40 -6.97
C MET A 114 -5.04 9.58 -5.99
N GLU A 115 -6.05 10.43 -6.10
CA GLU A 115 -6.23 11.53 -5.17
C GLU A 115 -6.99 11.04 -3.93
N PHE A 116 -6.47 11.37 -2.76
CA PHE A 116 -7.10 11.07 -1.49
C PHE A 116 -7.40 12.38 -0.74
N PRO A 117 -8.56 12.48 -0.05
CA PRO A 117 -8.86 13.67 0.73
C PRO A 117 -7.87 13.84 1.87
N ASP A 118 -7.54 15.09 2.19
CA ASP A 118 -6.72 15.39 3.35
C ASP A 118 -7.51 15.16 4.65
N PRO A 119 -6.87 14.62 5.70
CA PRO A 119 -7.54 14.44 6.98
C PRO A 119 -7.89 15.78 7.63
N VAL A 120 -9.06 15.84 8.28
CA VAL A 120 -9.63 17.08 8.86
C VAL A 120 -9.68 17.09 10.37
N ILE A 121 -9.57 15.96 11.03
CA ILE A 121 -9.61 15.82 12.50
C ILE A 121 -8.36 15.14 12.99
N GLU A 122 -7.83 15.59 14.12
CA GLU A 122 -6.69 14.95 14.78
C GLU A 122 -6.96 14.70 16.26
N ILE A 123 -6.46 13.59 16.78
CA ILE A 123 -6.48 13.26 18.20
C ILE A 123 -5.12 12.72 18.65
N ALA A 124 -4.81 12.89 19.93
CA ALA A 124 -3.63 12.27 20.53
C ALA A 124 -3.99 10.89 21.08
N VAL A 125 -3.11 9.93 20.88
CA VAL A 125 -3.27 8.56 21.38
C VAL A 125 -2.07 8.19 22.24
N GLU A 126 -2.35 7.66 23.42
CA GLU A 126 -1.31 7.23 24.35
C GLU A 126 -1.47 5.74 24.68
N PRO A 127 -0.37 4.95 24.65
CA PRO A 127 -0.44 3.56 25.08
C PRO A 127 -0.61 3.49 26.60
N LYS A 128 -1.33 2.48 27.10
CA LYS A 128 -1.52 2.28 28.54
C LYS A 128 -0.27 1.76 29.25
N THR A 129 0.58 1.04 28.54
CA THR A 129 1.83 0.47 29.08
C THR A 129 2.99 0.66 28.12
N LYS A 130 4.23 0.47 28.60
CA LYS A 130 5.42 0.49 27.73
C LYS A 130 5.40 -0.63 26.69
N ALA A 131 4.87 -1.78 27.04
CA ALA A 131 4.72 -2.90 26.12
C ALA A 131 3.76 -2.56 24.98
N ASP A 132 2.71 -1.78 25.25
CA ASP A 132 1.76 -1.34 24.25
C ASP A 132 2.32 -0.27 23.32
N GLN A 133 3.36 0.46 23.70
CA GLN A 133 3.96 1.51 22.89
C GLN A 133 4.51 0.99 21.56
N GLU A 134 5.27 -0.10 21.59
CA GLU A 134 5.81 -0.73 20.37
C GLU A 134 4.70 -1.31 19.51
N LYS A 135 3.76 -2.00 20.14
CA LYS A 135 2.59 -2.57 19.45
C LYS A 135 1.74 -1.49 18.80
N MET A 136 1.54 -0.36 19.48
CA MET A 136 0.79 0.78 18.96
C MET A 136 1.47 1.36 17.71
N GLY A 137 2.78 1.58 17.75
CA GLY A 137 3.53 2.08 16.60
C GLY A 137 3.41 1.17 15.38
N GLU A 138 3.56 -0.14 15.58
CA GLU A 138 3.41 -1.13 14.51
C GLU A 138 2.00 -1.18 13.96
N ALA A 139 1.00 -1.21 14.85
CA ALA A 139 -0.42 -1.26 14.46
C ALA A 139 -0.83 -0.02 13.66
N LEU A 140 -0.47 1.16 14.11
CA LEU A 140 -0.78 2.42 13.43
C LEU A 140 -0.07 2.51 12.08
N GLY A 141 1.17 2.04 11.99
CA GLY A 141 1.91 1.97 10.73
C GLY A 141 1.21 1.09 9.69
N ARG A 142 0.71 -0.07 10.10
CA ARG A 142 -0.04 -0.98 9.22
C ARG A 142 -1.38 -0.39 8.78
N LEU A 143 -2.12 0.22 9.70
CA LEU A 143 -3.40 0.87 9.40
C LEU A 143 -3.24 2.06 8.46
N ALA A 144 -2.17 2.83 8.61
CA ALA A 144 -1.85 3.93 7.71
C ALA A 144 -1.54 3.47 6.28
N LYS A 145 -0.95 2.29 6.11
CA LYS A 145 -0.72 1.69 4.79
C LYS A 145 -2.01 1.26 4.10
N GLU A 146 -2.99 0.76 4.88
CA GLU A 146 -4.30 0.35 4.35
C GLU A 146 -5.19 1.54 3.97
N ASP A 147 -5.12 2.62 4.74
CA ASP A 147 -6.02 3.77 4.60
C ASP A 147 -5.23 5.05 4.30
N PRO A 148 -5.23 5.52 3.04
CA PRO A 148 -4.50 6.73 2.64
C PRO A 148 -5.04 8.03 3.27
N SER A 149 -6.27 8.04 3.77
CA SER A 149 -6.85 9.20 4.45
C SER A 149 -6.51 9.26 5.94
N PHE A 150 -5.86 8.22 6.45
CA PHE A 150 -5.40 8.14 7.84
C PHE A 150 -3.90 8.41 7.92
N ARG A 151 -3.49 9.31 8.82
CA ARG A 151 -2.08 9.68 9.00
C ARG A 151 -1.67 9.61 10.45
N VAL A 152 -0.40 9.28 10.69
CA VAL A 152 0.20 9.17 12.02
C VAL A 152 1.42 10.08 12.07
N THR A 153 1.49 10.92 13.10
CA THR A 153 2.65 11.79 13.34
C THR A 153 2.99 11.80 14.83
N SER A 154 4.20 12.21 15.16
CA SER A 154 4.62 12.43 16.55
C SER A 154 4.76 13.92 16.80
N ASP A 155 4.21 14.39 17.94
CA ASP A 155 4.40 15.76 18.38
C ASP A 155 5.75 15.88 19.10
N GLU A 156 6.65 16.70 18.58
CA GLU A 156 8.00 16.87 19.12
C GLU A 156 7.98 17.53 20.51
N GLU A 157 7.02 18.38 20.79
CA GLU A 157 6.94 19.09 22.08
C GLU A 157 6.43 18.19 23.20
N SER A 158 5.34 17.46 22.96
CA SER A 158 4.71 16.63 23.99
C SER A 158 5.17 15.17 23.98
N GLY A 159 5.80 14.71 22.88
CA GLY A 159 6.14 13.31 22.66
C GLY A 159 4.93 12.41 22.39
N GLN A 160 3.74 13.00 22.21
CA GLN A 160 2.52 12.25 21.93
C GLN A 160 2.44 11.77 20.48
N THR A 161 1.78 10.64 20.29
CA THR A 161 1.42 10.16 18.96
C THR A 161 0.09 10.76 18.55
N ILE A 162 0.04 11.40 17.40
CA ILE A 162 -1.16 12.04 16.87
C ILE A 162 -1.64 11.27 15.66
N ILE A 163 -2.92 10.92 15.66
CA ILE A 163 -3.58 10.33 14.52
C ILE A 163 -4.54 11.34 13.89
N LYS A 164 -4.56 11.34 12.55
CA LYS A 164 -5.39 12.25 11.75
C LYS A 164 -6.32 11.44 10.85
N GLY A 165 -7.57 11.82 10.80
CA GLY A 165 -8.58 11.14 10.01
C GLY A 165 -9.68 12.07 9.52
N MET A 166 -10.66 11.52 8.82
CA MET A 166 -11.73 12.25 8.15
C MET A 166 -12.86 12.67 9.10
N GLY A 167 -12.92 12.10 10.30
CA GLY A 167 -13.95 12.43 11.30
C GLY A 167 -13.79 11.58 12.55
N GLU A 168 -14.57 11.89 13.59
CA GLU A 168 -14.52 11.16 14.86
C GLU A 168 -14.82 9.67 14.69
N LEU A 169 -15.82 9.32 13.90
CA LEU A 169 -16.16 7.92 13.64
C LEU A 169 -15.01 7.17 12.95
N HIS A 170 -14.35 7.80 12.00
CA HIS A 170 -13.19 7.23 11.32
C HIS A 170 -12.07 6.89 12.31
N LEU A 171 -11.74 7.85 13.20
CA LEU A 171 -10.70 7.63 14.20
C LEU A 171 -11.10 6.64 15.27
N ASP A 172 -12.37 6.60 15.67
CA ASP A 172 -12.90 5.61 16.62
C ASP A 172 -12.78 4.19 16.06
N ILE A 173 -13.06 4.00 14.78
CA ILE A 173 -12.89 2.72 14.10
C ILE A 173 -11.42 2.31 14.08
N ILE A 174 -10.50 3.23 13.80
CA ILE A 174 -9.05 2.97 13.80
C ILE A 174 -8.58 2.53 15.20
N VAL A 175 -8.99 3.22 16.25
CA VAL A 175 -8.64 2.87 17.65
C VAL A 175 -9.21 1.51 18.02
N ASP A 176 -10.45 1.23 17.64
CA ASP A 176 -11.11 -0.06 17.90
C ASP A 176 -10.42 -1.20 17.15
N ARG A 177 -10.04 -1.01 15.90
CA ARG A 177 -9.27 -1.99 15.13
C ARG A 177 -7.90 -2.27 15.75
N MET A 178 -7.21 -1.23 16.20
CA MET A 178 -5.94 -1.37 16.91
C MET A 178 -6.07 -2.25 18.14
N LYS A 179 -7.15 -2.07 18.90
CA LYS A 179 -7.46 -2.84 20.09
C LYS A 179 -7.81 -4.30 19.77
N ARG A 180 -8.71 -4.52 18.81
CA ARG A 180 -9.21 -5.87 18.46
C ARG A 180 -8.23 -6.68 17.62
N GLU A 181 -7.65 -6.09 16.58
CA GLU A 181 -6.79 -6.81 15.62
C GLU A 181 -5.33 -6.93 16.08
N PHE A 182 -4.83 -5.92 16.77
CA PHE A 182 -3.43 -5.84 17.17
C PHE A 182 -3.20 -5.99 18.69
N LYS A 183 -4.27 -6.11 19.46
CA LYS A 183 -4.21 -6.31 20.93
C LYS A 183 -3.47 -5.18 21.66
N VAL A 184 -3.65 -3.94 21.22
CA VAL A 184 -3.04 -2.75 21.82
C VAL A 184 -4.07 -2.05 22.70
N GLU A 185 -3.67 -1.76 23.94
CA GLU A 185 -4.44 -0.93 24.86
C GLU A 185 -3.95 0.52 24.82
N ALA A 186 -4.89 1.44 24.50
CA ALA A 186 -4.58 2.86 24.39
C ALA A 186 -5.71 3.75 24.95
#